data_c4834e48ce689dab5819b5860c8d8ae3
#
_entry.id   c4834e48ce689dab5819b5860c8d8ae3
#
_cell.length_a   1.000
_cell.length_b   1.000
_cell.length_c   1.000
_cell.angle_alpha   90.00
_cell.angle_beta   90.00
_cell.angle_gamma   90.00
#
_symmetry.space_group_name_H-M   'P 1'
#
loop_
_entity.id
_entity.type
_entity.pdbx_description
1 polymer ?
#
loop_
_entity_poly.entity_id
_entity_poly.type
_entity_poly.pdbx_seq_one_letter_code
_entity_poly.pdbx_strand_id
1 'polypeptide(L)'
;MIWNGKPKFDYQTIKRVTLPSGRVYDINDEKLPSVTTILSATKSEESKAKLAAWRQREGEKKADQIRDDAAARGTIMHRILEGYVKGEGHMDLSDLGQEAGTMAQNIIDKGHFSPLTEVWGLEMPLWYPGLYAGASDVAGIYEGRESIIDFKQSNKYKKRECIDDYFIQCAAYATAHNYV
;
A
#
# COMPACT_ATOMS: atom_id res chain seq x y z
N MET A 1 -9.67 -13.88 -12.89
CA MET A 1 -8.35 -13.41 -12.40
C MET A 1 -7.32 -14.48 -12.70
N ILE A 2 -6.23 -14.13 -13.37
CA ILE A 2 -5.18 -15.07 -13.75
C ILE A 2 -3.86 -14.61 -13.16
N TRP A 3 -3.37 -15.34 -12.17
CA TRP A 3 -2.00 -15.27 -11.65
C TRP A 3 -1.24 -16.54 -12.08
N ASN A 4 -0.16 -16.36 -12.82
CA ASN A 4 0.60 -17.48 -13.41
C ASN A 4 1.73 -17.99 -12.49
N GLY A 5 1.71 -17.65 -11.21
CA GLY A 5 2.73 -18.05 -10.23
C GLY A 5 4.06 -17.33 -10.34
N LYS A 6 4.21 -16.42 -11.31
CA LYS A 6 5.40 -15.58 -11.51
C LYS A 6 5.05 -14.23 -12.10
N PRO A 7 5.85 -13.20 -11.84
CA PRO A 7 5.69 -11.89 -12.45
C PRO A 7 5.81 -11.93 -13.97
N LYS A 8 5.08 -11.04 -14.65
CA LYS A 8 5.12 -10.87 -16.11
C LYS A 8 6.39 -10.11 -16.56
N PHE A 9 6.85 -9.16 -15.74
CA PHE A 9 8.03 -8.36 -15.99
C PHE A 9 9.13 -8.69 -14.97
N ASP A 10 10.36 -8.29 -15.25
CA ASP A 10 11.51 -8.52 -14.37
C ASP A 10 11.60 -7.43 -13.28
N TYR A 11 10.75 -7.57 -12.25
CA TYR A 11 10.80 -6.70 -11.09
C TYR A 11 12.01 -7.05 -10.22
N GLN A 12 12.99 -6.18 -10.23
CA GLN A 12 14.22 -6.35 -9.46
C GLN A 12 13.95 -6.35 -7.95
N THR A 13 14.64 -7.21 -7.22
CA THR A 13 14.59 -7.19 -5.77
C THR A 13 15.31 -5.95 -5.22
N ILE A 14 14.62 -5.15 -4.40
CA ILE A 14 15.15 -3.91 -3.84
C ILE A 14 15.21 -4.01 -2.32
N LYS A 15 16.33 -3.56 -1.74
CA LYS A 15 16.47 -3.52 -0.28
C LYS A 15 15.73 -2.33 0.30
N ARG A 16 14.71 -2.62 1.12
CA ARG A 16 13.96 -1.62 1.87
C ARG A 16 14.56 -1.41 3.25
N VAL A 17 14.82 -0.16 3.63
CA VAL A 17 15.34 0.24 4.95
C VAL A 17 14.41 1.28 5.56
N THR A 18 14.09 1.13 6.84
CA THR A 18 13.33 2.14 7.59
C THR A 18 14.28 2.93 8.46
N LEU A 19 14.36 4.23 8.21
CA LEU A 19 15.14 5.20 8.97
C LEU A 19 14.20 6.05 9.84
N PRO A 20 14.71 6.79 10.83
CA PRO A 20 13.90 7.76 11.58
C PRO A 20 13.23 8.80 10.69
N SER A 21 13.88 9.17 9.58
CA SER A 21 13.36 10.11 8.57
C SER A 21 12.30 9.53 7.64
N GLY A 22 12.06 8.21 7.71
CA GLY A 22 11.10 7.51 6.86
C GLY A 22 11.70 6.30 6.15
N ARG A 23 10.90 5.73 5.26
CA ARG A 23 11.27 4.56 4.48
C ARG A 23 12.11 4.96 3.27
N VAL A 24 13.24 4.28 3.07
CA VAL A 24 14.11 4.42 1.89
C VAL A 24 14.33 3.07 1.23
N TYR A 25 14.65 3.10 -0.05
CA TYR A 25 15.01 1.96 -0.86
C TYR A 25 16.42 2.12 -1.38
N ASP A 26 17.21 1.07 -1.25
CA ASP A 26 18.60 1.02 -1.72
C ASP A 26 18.62 0.31 -3.08
N ILE A 27 18.93 1.06 -4.11
CA ILE A 27 18.84 0.63 -5.52
C ILE A 27 20.14 1.07 -6.21
N ASN A 28 20.98 0.10 -6.61
CA ASN A 28 22.24 0.39 -7.31
C ASN A 28 23.10 1.46 -6.59
N ASP A 29 23.24 1.32 -5.26
CA ASP A 29 23.95 2.26 -4.37
C ASP A 29 23.29 3.64 -4.22
N GLU A 30 22.11 3.85 -4.78
CA GLU A 30 21.30 5.05 -4.60
C GLU A 30 20.22 4.81 -3.55
N LYS A 31 20.08 5.74 -2.60
CA LYS A 31 19.04 5.69 -1.56
C LYS A 31 17.87 6.58 -1.93
N LEU A 32 16.81 5.99 -2.47
CA LEU A 32 15.60 6.70 -2.85
C LEU A 32 14.56 6.72 -1.73
N PRO A 33 13.93 7.87 -1.44
CA PRO A 33 12.82 7.94 -0.50
C PRO A 33 11.61 7.17 -1.03
N SER A 34 10.79 6.62 -0.14
CA SER A 34 9.51 6.04 -0.58
C SER A 34 8.52 7.13 -0.99
N VAL A 35 7.64 6.81 -1.96
CA VAL A 35 6.52 7.69 -2.33
C VAL A 35 5.73 8.11 -1.09
N THR A 36 5.43 7.19 -0.17
CA THR A 36 4.70 7.50 1.06
C THR A 36 5.47 8.41 2.01
N THR A 37 6.80 8.34 2.04
CA THR A 37 7.66 9.26 2.80
C THR A 37 7.57 10.66 2.22
N ILE A 38 7.65 10.80 0.90
CA ILE A 38 7.52 12.09 0.21
C ILE A 38 6.14 12.69 0.49
N LEU A 39 5.06 11.93 0.26
CA LEU A 39 3.68 12.39 0.52
C LEU A 39 3.47 12.82 1.97
N SER A 40 4.08 12.12 2.92
CA SER A 40 4.00 12.49 4.33
C SER A 40 4.73 13.82 4.62
N ALA A 41 5.90 14.03 4.01
CA ALA A 41 6.70 15.24 4.18
C ALA A 41 6.05 16.47 3.54
N THR A 42 5.36 16.28 2.41
CA THR A 42 4.72 17.35 1.62
C THR A 42 3.28 17.68 2.03
N LYS A 43 2.77 17.05 3.09
CA LYS A 43 1.43 17.37 3.63
C LYS A 43 1.30 18.86 3.95
N SER A 44 0.10 19.40 3.69
CA SER A 44 -0.22 20.80 4.03
C SER A 44 -0.09 21.06 5.52
N GLU A 45 0.25 22.29 5.90
CA GLU A 45 0.33 22.71 7.30
C GLU A 45 -1.00 22.50 8.03
N GLU A 46 -2.12 22.68 7.35
CA GLU A 46 -3.45 22.39 7.90
C GLU A 46 -3.60 20.90 8.27
N SER A 47 -3.16 20.00 7.39
CA SER A 47 -3.20 18.53 7.64
C SER A 47 -2.30 18.15 8.80
N LYS A 48 -1.10 18.75 8.88
CA LYS A 48 -0.17 18.55 10.00
C LYS A 48 -0.76 19.04 11.31
N ALA A 49 -1.37 20.24 11.31
CA ALA A 49 -2.02 20.81 12.49
C ALA A 49 -3.21 19.96 12.97
N LYS A 50 -4.04 19.44 12.07
CA LYS A 50 -5.14 18.52 12.41
C LYS A 50 -4.62 17.24 13.06
N LEU A 51 -3.55 16.68 12.56
CA LEU A 51 -2.92 15.48 13.13
C LEU A 51 -2.36 15.78 14.53
N ALA A 52 -1.67 16.90 14.71
CA ALA A 52 -1.13 17.33 16.00
C ALA A 52 -2.23 17.54 17.04
N ALA A 53 -3.31 18.23 16.67
CA ALA A 53 -4.47 18.43 17.55
C ALA A 53 -5.16 17.10 17.93
N TRP A 54 -5.25 16.16 17.00
CA TRP A 54 -5.75 14.82 17.30
C TRP A 54 -4.85 14.08 18.28
N ARG A 55 -3.52 14.08 18.06
CA ARG A 55 -2.56 13.46 18.99
C ARG A 55 -2.65 14.05 20.39
N GLN A 56 -2.74 15.37 20.49
CA GLN A 56 -2.90 16.06 21.77
C GLN A 56 -4.19 15.63 22.51
N ARG A 57 -5.30 15.48 21.79
CA ARG A 57 -6.59 15.06 22.36
C ARG A 57 -6.57 13.60 22.82
N GLU A 58 -5.98 12.68 22.05
CA GLU A 58 -5.92 11.26 22.40
C GLU A 58 -4.84 10.95 23.44
N GLY A 59 -3.80 11.77 23.54
CA GLY A 59 -2.58 11.51 24.27
C GLY A 59 -1.57 10.71 23.45
N GLU A 60 -0.27 11.04 23.58
CA GLU A 60 0.80 10.50 22.73
C GLU A 60 0.85 8.98 22.71
N LYS A 61 0.82 8.31 23.89
CA LYS A 61 0.87 6.84 23.98
C LYS A 61 -0.29 6.17 23.23
N LYS A 62 -1.51 6.68 23.42
CA LYS A 62 -2.70 6.12 22.76
C LYS A 62 -2.68 6.39 21.27
N ALA A 63 -2.24 7.56 20.84
CA ALA A 63 -2.10 7.91 19.44
C ALA A 63 -1.06 7.02 18.73
N ASP A 64 0.07 6.72 19.40
CA ASP A 64 1.06 5.79 18.89
C ASP A 64 0.50 4.36 18.79
N GLN A 65 -0.18 3.87 19.82
CA GLN A 65 -0.82 2.56 19.78
C GLN A 65 -1.83 2.45 18.61
N ILE A 66 -2.70 3.44 18.43
CA ILE A 66 -3.67 3.47 17.31
C ILE A 66 -2.95 3.42 15.96
N ARG A 67 -1.84 4.14 15.82
CA ARG A 67 -1.02 4.12 14.59
C ARG A 67 -0.42 2.74 14.35
N ASP A 68 0.15 2.13 15.38
CA ASP A 68 0.85 0.86 15.27
C ASP A 68 -0.12 -0.29 15.01
N ASP A 69 -1.27 -0.30 15.67
CA ASP A 69 -2.36 -1.26 15.41
C ASP A 69 -2.88 -1.12 13.98
N ALA A 70 -3.06 0.11 13.51
CA ALA A 70 -3.47 0.35 12.12
C ALA A 70 -2.43 -0.15 11.11
N ALA A 71 -1.13 0.04 11.39
CA ALA A 71 -0.05 -0.45 10.53
C ALA A 71 0.01 -1.98 10.52
N ALA A 72 -0.10 -2.63 11.68
CA ALA A 72 -0.11 -4.08 11.81
C ALA A 72 -1.32 -4.69 11.08
N ARG A 73 -2.54 -4.17 11.34
CA ARG A 73 -3.76 -4.61 10.68
C ARG A 73 -3.68 -4.44 9.15
N GLY A 74 -3.15 -3.30 8.67
CA GLY A 74 -2.92 -3.09 7.24
C GLY A 74 -2.00 -4.15 6.64
N THR A 75 -0.90 -4.46 7.30
CA THR A 75 0.03 -5.51 6.85
C THR A 75 -0.62 -6.88 6.74
N ILE A 76 -1.44 -7.25 7.73
CA ILE A 76 -2.16 -8.53 7.72
C ILE A 76 -3.20 -8.54 6.58
N MET A 77 -3.98 -7.46 6.41
CA MET A 77 -4.97 -7.35 5.33
C MET A 77 -4.32 -7.53 3.94
N HIS A 78 -3.16 -6.89 3.68
CA HIS A 78 -2.44 -7.04 2.42
C HIS A 78 -2.00 -8.48 2.19
N ARG A 79 -1.49 -9.19 3.21
CA ARG A 79 -1.12 -10.61 3.10
C ARG A 79 -2.32 -11.50 2.76
N ILE A 80 -3.48 -11.23 3.35
CA ILE A 80 -4.71 -11.98 3.05
C ILE A 80 -5.11 -11.76 1.59
N LEU A 81 -5.10 -10.50 1.12
CA LEU A 81 -5.48 -10.17 -0.25
C LEU A 81 -4.47 -10.72 -1.28
N GLU A 82 -3.18 -10.64 -0.98
CA GLU A 82 -2.11 -11.26 -1.77
C GLU A 82 -2.31 -12.78 -1.86
N GLY A 83 -2.53 -13.46 -0.72
CA GLY A 83 -2.83 -14.90 -0.67
C GLY A 83 -4.07 -15.26 -1.49
N TYR A 84 -5.13 -14.46 -1.40
CA TYR A 84 -6.33 -14.65 -2.21
C TYR A 84 -6.03 -14.60 -3.72
N VAL A 85 -5.24 -13.62 -4.17
CA VAL A 85 -4.83 -13.51 -5.58
C VAL A 85 -3.97 -14.69 -6.02
N LYS A 86 -3.09 -15.19 -5.14
CA LYS A 86 -2.24 -16.37 -5.38
C LYS A 86 -3.00 -17.68 -5.35
N GLY A 87 -4.23 -17.72 -4.86
CA GLY A 87 -4.97 -18.93 -4.57
C GLY A 87 -4.45 -19.67 -3.32
N GLU A 88 -3.75 -18.95 -2.46
CA GLU A 88 -3.22 -19.42 -1.19
C GLU A 88 -4.11 -18.91 -0.05
N GLY A 89 -4.26 -19.70 1.02
CA GLY A 89 -4.94 -19.25 2.23
C GLY A 89 -3.98 -18.45 3.11
N HIS A 90 -4.50 -17.44 3.80
CA HIS A 90 -3.81 -16.80 4.91
C HIS A 90 -4.77 -16.64 6.07
N MET A 91 -4.34 -17.07 7.27
CA MET A 91 -5.15 -16.96 8.48
C MET A 91 -4.29 -16.39 9.62
N ASP A 92 -4.82 -15.39 10.27
CA ASP A 92 -4.25 -14.81 11.49
C ASP A 92 -5.36 -14.74 12.53
N LEU A 93 -5.21 -15.49 13.63
CA LEU A 93 -6.23 -15.64 14.68
C LEU A 93 -6.14 -14.59 15.78
N SER A 94 -5.17 -13.68 15.73
CA SER A 94 -5.12 -12.54 16.64
C SER A 94 -6.31 -11.61 16.44
N ASP A 95 -6.62 -10.76 17.42
CA ASP A 95 -7.71 -9.79 17.31
C ASP A 95 -7.53 -8.87 16.08
N LEU A 96 -6.31 -8.38 15.86
CA LEU A 96 -5.98 -7.59 14.66
C LEU A 96 -6.10 -8.40 13.37
N GLY A 97 -5.75 -9.70 13.43
CA GLY A 97 -5.91 -10.63 12.32
C GLY A 97 -7.37 -10.84 11.93
N GLN A 98 -8.26 -10.99 12.91
CA GLN A 98 -9.70 -11.11 12.68
C GLN A 98 -10.29 -9.83 12.08
N GLU A 99 -9.90 -8.64 12.60
CA GLU A 99 -10.30 -7.36 12.01
C GLU A 99 -9.81 -7.22 10.57
N ALA A 100 -8.54 -7.52 10.31
CA ALA A 100 -7.95 -7.48 8.98
C ALA A 100 -8.62 -8.46 8.02
N GLY A 101 -8.93 -9.68 8.49
CA GLY A 101 -9.67 -10.70 7.76
C GLY A 101 -11.04 -10.21 7.34
N THR A 102 -11.77 -9.57 8.25
CA THR A 102 -13.08 -8.97 7.96
C THR A 102 -12.98 -7.89 6.88
N MET A 103 -11.94 -7.02 6.94
CA MET A 103 -11.72 -5.98 5.93
C MET A 103 -11.37 -6.58 4.56
N ALA A 104 -10.48 -7.57 4.51
CA ALA A 104 -10.12 -8.27 3.29
C ALA A 104 -11.32 -9.00 2.67
N GLN A 105 -12.10 -9.71 3.50
CA GLN A 105 -13.30 -10.42 3.05
C GLN A 105 -14.34 -9.47 2.45
N ASN A 106 -14.52 -8.28 3.02
CA ASN A 106 -15.39 -7.26 2.43
C ASN A 106 -14.97 -6.84 1.01
N ILE A 107 -13.67 -6.76 0.73
CA ILE A 107 -13.17 -6.46 -0.62
C ILE A 107 -13.47 -7.63 -1.57
N ILE A 108 -13.26 -8.85 -1.11
CA ILE A 108 -13.48 -10.08 -1.88
C ILE A 108 -14.98 -10.25 -2.19
N ASP A 109 -15.84 -10.18 -1.17
CA ASP A 109 -17.28 -10.44 -1.27
C ASP A 109 -18.01 -9.39 -2.13
N LYS A 110 -17.52 -8.14 -2.12
CA LYS A 110 -18.05 -7.09 -3.01
C LYS A 110 -17.61 -7.25 -4.46
N GLY A 111 -16.85 -8.29 -4.78
CA GLY A 111 -16.46 -8.61 -6.15
C GLY A 111 -15.41 -7.66 -6.74
N HIS A 112 -14.68 -6.91 -5.92
CA HIS A 112 -13.65 -5.98 -6.42
C HIS A 112 -12.51 -6.66 -7.19
N PHE A 113 -12.32 -7.97 -7.03
CA PHE A 113 -11.38 -8.75 -7.81
C PHE A 113 -11.98 -9.30 -9.13
N SER A 114 -13.31 -9.29 -9.31
CA SER A 114 -13.94 -9.82 -10.52
C SER A 114 -13.48 -9.12 -11.79
N PRO A 115 -13.28 -7.78 -11.82
CA PRO A 115 -12.79 -7.08 -13.01
C PRO A 115 -11.28 -7.27 -13.26
N LEU A 116 -10.53 -7.83 -12.31
CA LEU A 116 -9.10 -8.11 -12.45
C LEU A 116 -8.92 -9.41 -13.26
N THR A 117 -8.64 -9.28 -14.54
CA THR A 117 -8.57 -10.42 -15.48
C THR A 117 -7.18 -11.01 -15.59
N GLU A 118 -6.14 -10.20 -15.48
CA GLU A 118 -4.75 -10.63 -15.54
C GLU A 118 -3.94 -9.96 -14.42
N VAL A 119 -3.05 -10.68 -13.75
CA VAL A 119 -2.13 -10.16 -12.74
C VAL A 119 -0.71 -10.25 -13.29
N TRP A 120 -0.04 -9.11 -13.37
CA TRP A 120 1.35 -9.00 -13.86
C TRP A 120 2.38 -9.11 -12.75
N GLY A 121 2.03 -8.66 -11.55
CA GLY A 121 2.87 -8.71 -10.38
C GLY A 121 2.11 -8.42 -9.09
N LEU A 122 2.66 -8.90 -7.98
CA LEU A 122 2.14 -8.72 -6.62
C LEU A 122 3.27 -8.21 -5.73
N GLU A 123 2.98 -7.23 -4.88
CA GLU A 123 3.96 -6.61 -3.96
C GLU A 123 5.27 -6.18 -4.66
N MET A 124 5.13 -5.69 -5.91
CA MET A 124 6.28 -5.37 -6.74
C MET A 124 7.00 -4.14 -6.25
N PRO A 125 8.34 -4.21 -6.07
CA PRO A 125 9.14 -3.02 -5.89
C PRO A 125 9.23 -2.25 -7.22
N LEU A 126 8.95 -0.95 -7.15
CA LEU A 126 8.96 -0.03 -8.29
C LEU A 126 9.76 1.21 -7.92
N TRP A 127 10.50 1.77 -8.88
CA TRP A 127 11.22 3.02 -8.66
C TRP A 127 11.30 3.86 -9.93
N TYR A 128 11.41 5.15 -9.73
CA TYR A 128 11.75 6.09 -10.77
C TYR A 128 13.16 6.63 -10.48
N PRO A 129 14.14 6.47 -11.40
CA PRO A 129 15.54 6.80 -11.17
C PRO A 129 15.74 8.21 -10.63
N GLY A 130 16.57 8.35 -9.59
CA GLY A 130 16.91 9.62 -8.97
C GLY A 130 15.82 10.30 -8.16
N LEU A 131 14.59 9.76 -8.10
CA LEU A 131 13.47 10.48 -7.47
C LEU A 131 12.81 9.72 -6.33
N TYR A 132 12.27 8.54 -6.57
CA TYR A 132 11.50 7.80 -5.56
C TYR A 132 11.44 6.31 -5.85
N ALA A 133 11.05 5.57 -4.81
CA ALA A 133 10.72 4.16 -4.93
C ALA A 133 9.48 3.81 -4.07
N GLY A 134 8.99 2.57 -4.22
CA GLY A 134 7.90 2.05 -3.44
C GLY A 134 7.60 0.59 -3.75
N ALA A 135 6.52 0.09 -3.20
CA ALA A 135 5.97 -1.21 -3.57
C ALA A 135 4.47 -1.02 -3.88
N SER A 136 4.04 -1.57 -5.01
CA SER A 136 2.64 -1.59 -5.40
C SER A 136 2.06 -2.97 -5.11
N ASP A 137 0.82 -3.02 -4.62
CA ASP A 137 0.19 -4.28 -4.22
C ASP A 137 -0.08 -5.16 -5.44
N VAL A 138 -0.66 -4.60 -6.51
CA VAL A 138 -0.98 -5.35 -7.75
C VAL A 138 -0.72 -4.48 -8.97
N ALA A 139 -0.14 -5.08 -10.01
CA ALA A 139 -0.20 -4.59 -11.38
C ALA A 139 -0.90 -5.62 -12.27
N GLY A 140 -1.72 -5.17 -13.23
CA GLY A 140 -2.44 -6.09 -14.09
C GLY A 140 -3.48 -5.43 -14.99
N ILE A 141 -4.40 -6.23 -15.49
CA ILE A 141 -5.54 -5.76 -16.29
C ILE A 141 -6.79 -5.74 -15.43
N TYR A 142 -7.32 -4.54 -15.18
CA TYR A 142 -8.53 -4.29 -14.42
C TYR A 142 -9.56 -3.56 -15.32
N GLU A 143 -10.76 -4.11 -15.44
CA GLU A 143 -11.79 -3.61 -16.37
C GLU A 143 -11.27 -3.43 -17.81
N GLY A 144 -10.41 -4.34 -18.26
CA GLY A 144 -9.80 -4.31 -19.59
C GLY A 144 -8.71 -3.24 -19.77
N ARG A 145 -8.23 -2.61 -18.71
CA ARG A 145 -7.20 -1.57 -18.74
C ARG A 145 -5.98 -1.95 -17.91
N GLU A 146 -4.82 -1.56 -18.38
CA GLU A 146 -3.58 -1.62 -17.61
C GLU A 146 -3.70 -0.78 -16.34
N SER A 147 -3.48 -1.38 -15.18
CA SER A 147 -3.80 -0.75 -13.91
C SER A 147 -2.80 -1.10 -12.82
N ILE A 148 -2.51 -0.09 -11.99
CA ILE A 148 -1.90 -0.25 -10.68
C ILE A 148 -3.02 -0.22 -9.63
N ILE A 149 -3.02 -1.20 -8.75
CA ILE A 149 -4.00 -1.33 -7.67
C ILE A 149 -3.25 -1.31 -6.34
N ASP A 150 -3.76 -0.53 -5.39
CA ASP A 150 -3.19 -0.36 -4.07
C ASP A 150 -4.32 -0.44 -3.02
N PHE A 151 -4.20 -1.38 -2.09
CA PHE A 151 -5.20 -1.61 -1.06
C PHE A 151 -5.02 -0.66 0.11
N LYS A 152 -6.11 -0.09 0.58
CA LYS A 152 -6.10 0.81 1.75
C LYS A 152 -7.17 0.42 2.75
N GLN A 153 -6.77 0.19 3.98
CA GLN A 153 -7.71 -0.03 5.08
C GLN A 153 -8.12 1.31 5.71
N SER A 154 -9.36 1.40 6.16
CA SER A 154 -9.85 2.53 6.94
C SER A 154 -11.01 2.11 7.82
N ASN A 155 -10.98 2.53 9.10
CA ASN A 155 -12.08 2.30 10.03
C ASN A 155 -13.26 3.26 9.82
N LYS A 156 -13.09 4.29 8.98
CA LYS A 156 -14.13 5.28 8.68
C LYS A 156 -14.16 5.57 7.20
N TYR A 157 -15.34 5.86 6.69
CA TYR A 157 -15.48 6.37 5.33
C TYR A 157 -14.64 7.63 5.14
N LYS A 158 -13.84 7.67 4.09
CA LYS A 158 -13.04 8.83 3.71
C LYS A 158 -13.71 9.55 2.55
N LYS A 159 -13.84 10.85 2.66
CA LYS A 159 -14.30 11.68 1.56
C LYS A 159 -13.26 11.75 0.45
N ARG A 160 -13.69 12.05 -0.78
CA ARG A 160 -12.82 12.12 -1.96
C ARG A 160 -11.62 13.05 -1.76
N GLU A 161 -11.84 14.22 -1.18
CA GLU A 161 -10.79 15.21 -0.87
C GLU A 161 -9.75 14.73 0.16
N CYS A 162 -10.02 13.66 0.89
CA CYS A 162 -9.11 13.09 1.89
C CYS A 162 -8.24 11.94 1.35
N ILE A 163 -8.36 11.60 0.07
CA ILE A 163 -7.67 10.47 -0.56
C ILE A 163 -6.84 10.85 -1.79
N ASP A 164 -6.58 12.13 -2.00
CA ASP A 164 -5.75 12.60 -3.11
C ASP A 164 -4.35 11.99 -3.08
N ASP A 165 -3.76 11.84 -1.89
CA ASP A 165 -2.46 11.17 -1.70
C ASP A 165 -2.47 9.73 -2.26
N TYR A 166 -3.60 9.01 -2.22
CA TYR A 166 -3.70 7.66 -2.76
C TYR A 166 -3.62 7.64 -4.28
N PHE A 167 -4.25 8.60 -4.94
CA PHE A 167 -4.16 8.73 -6.40
C PHE A 167 -2.77 9.18 -6.84
N ILE A 168 -2.13 10.10 -6.12
CA ILE A 168 -0.76 10.50 -6.39
C ILE A 168 0.20 9.31 -6.21
N GLN A 169 0.00 8.50 -5.16
CA GLN A 169 0.76 7.28 -4.94
C GLN A 169 0.61 6.30 -6.10
N CYS A 170 -0.60 6.02 -6.54
CA CYS A 170 -0.85 5.12 -7.66
C CYS A 170 -0.27 5.68 -8.98
N ALA A 171 -0.38 6.99 -9.22
CA ALA A 171 0.20 7.64 -10.40
C ALA A 171 1.74 7.53 -10.41
N ALA A 172 2.38 7.74 -9.25
CA ALA A 172 3.83 7.54 -9.10
C ALA A 172 4.22 6.08 -9.40
N TYR A 173 3.46 5.11 -8.88
CA TYR A 173 3.73 3.69 -9.16
C TYR A 173 3.49 3.33 -10.63
N ALA A 174 2.46 3.86 -11.27
CA ALA A 174 2.24 3.65 -12.71
C ALA A 174 3.38 4.23 -13.55
N THR A 175 3.85 5.44 -13.21
CA THR A 175 5.00 6.07 -13.87
C THR A 175 6.28 5.24 -13.68
N ALA A 176 6.53 4.73 -12.46
CA ALA A 176 7.68 3.88 -12.19
C ALA A 176 7.56 2.51 -12.89
N HIS A 177 6.35 1.94 -12.96
CA HIS A 177 6.11 0.68 -13.65
C HIS A 177 6.42 0.77 -15.16
N ASN A 178 6.15 1.90 -15.79
CA ASN A 178 6.50 2.12 -17.20
C ASN A 178 8.03 2.20 -17.46
N TYR A 179 8.82 2.14 -16.40
CA TYR A 179 10.29 2.15 -16.45
C TYR A 179 10.90 0.75 -16.34
N VAL A 180 10.08 -0.26 -16.01
CA VAL A 180 10.49 -1.67 -15.82
C VAL A 180 10.77 -2.40 -17.15
#